data_53f307c487a7ffce69f2a837b8bb7d4f
#
_entry.id   53f307c487a7ffce69f2a837b8bb7d4f
#
_cell.length_a   1.000
_cell.length_b   1.000
_cell.length_c   1.000
_cell.angle_alpha   90.00
_cell.angle_beta   90.00
_cell.angle_gamma   90.00
#
_symmetry.space_group_name_H-M   'P 1'
#
loop_
_entity.id
_entity.type
_entity.pdbx_description
1 polymer ?
#
loop_
_entity_poly.entity_id
_entity_poly.type
_entity_poly.pdbx_seq_one_letter_code
_entity_poly.pdbx_strand_id
1 'polypeptide(L)'
;MRLIAPVLALGFAALAMSAPVAGQKPDDQIAQQSVTLQHQGEALLGAGKLEQAEDAFEAALAVDPRNRWAFVDLARVAEKQGLFGKAIRMSNKALLLEPNDPDAIAVQGEAMVELGALARAQANLQKLQTICTKGCPQLAQLSAAITRGPSVASAKAPATPKSN
;
A
#
# COMPACT_ATOMS: atom_id res chain seq x y z
N MET A 1 30.21 44.33 -67.63
CA MET A 1 28.97 43.53 -67.44
C MET A 1 29.17 42.67 -66.17
N ARG A 2 28.55 43.05 -65.07
CA ARG A 2 28.63 42.35 -63.78
C ARG A 2 27.30 41.58 -63.56
N LEU A 3 27.36 40.27 -63.60
CA LEU A 3 26.23 39.41 -63.30
C LEU A 3 26.22 39.15 -61.77
N ILE A 4 25.21 39.62 -61.08
CA ILE A 4 24.95 39.38 -59.66
C ILE A 4 24.01 38.18 -59.58
N ALA A 5 24.49 37.08 -59.02
CA ALA A 5 23.68 35.88 -58.71
C ALA A 5 22.91 36.10 -57.40
N PRO A 6 21.60 35.79 -57.32
CA PRO A 6 20.86 35.82 -56.10
C PRO A 6 21.12 34.54 -55.27
N VAL A 7 21.57 34.75 -54.04
CA VAL A 7 21.69 33.69 -53.01
C VAL A 7 20.30 33.40 -52.46
N LEU A 8 19.76 32.22 -52.75
CA LEU A 8 18.55 31.70 -52.16
C LEU A 8 18.88 31.16 -50.75
N ALA A 9 18.50 31.90 -49.72
CA ALA A 9 18.55 31.43 -48.37
C ALA A 9 17.33 30.50 -48.09
N LEU A 10 17.56 29.19 -48.05
CA LEU A 10 16.58 28.22 -47.58
C LEU A 10 16.49 28.34 -46.05
N GLY A 11 15.42 28.97 -45.58
CA GLY A 11 15.06 28.98 -44.17
C GLY A 11 14.52 27.62 -43.75
N PHE A 12 15.28 26.89 -42.92
CA PHE A 12 14.84 25.67 -42.27
C PHE A 12 13.93 26.06 -41.12
N ALA A 13 12.60 26.02 -41.28
CA ALA A 13 11.63 26.15 -40.22
C ALA A 13 11.63 24.84 -39.44
N ALA A 14 12.32 24.79 -38.27
CA ALA A 14 12.24 23.73 -37.31
C ALA A 14 10.86 23.80 -36.64
N LEU A 15 9.92 22.97 -37.06
CA LEU A 15 8.69 22.68 -36.33
C LEU A 15 9.09 21.93 -35.05
N ALA A 16 9.17 22.65 -33.93
CA ALA A 16 9.21 22.04 -32.61
C ALA A 16 7.85 21.36 -32.35
N MET A 17 7.78 20.05 -32.59
CA MET A 17 6.68 19.23 -32.12
C MET A 17 6.78 19.17 -30.61
N SER A 18 6.06 20.05 -29.92
CA SER A 18 5.80 19.95 -28.49
C SER A 18 4.90 18.70 -28.31
N ALA A 19 5.51 17.54 -27.99
CA ALA A 19 4.75 16.41 -27.53
C ALA A 19 4.00 16.86 -26.24
N PRO A 20 2.69 16.61 -26.11
CA PRO A 20 2.01 16.85 -24.86
C PRO A 20 2.74 16.02 -23.80
N VAL A 21 3.36 16.66 -22.83
CA VAL A 21 3.78 16.01 -21.58
C VAL A 21 2.48 15.45 -21.02
N ALA A 22 2.32 14.12 -21.09
CA ALA A 22 1.24 13.44 -20.42
C ALA A 22 1.37 13.82 -18.95
N GLY A 23 0.54 14.77 -18.51
CA GLY A 23 0.55 15.24 -17.13
C GLY A 23 0.41 14.04 -16.24
N GLN A 24 1.38 13.81 -15.37
CA GLN A 24 1.25 12.81 -14.33
C GLN A 24 -0.05 13.14 -13.60
N LYS A 25 -0.94 12.15 -13.52
CA LYS A 25 -2.17 12.32 -12.72
C LYS A 25 -1.75 12.74 -11.33
N PRO A 26 -2.44 13.72 -10.72
CA PRO A 26 -2.19 14.09 -9.32
C PRO A 26 -2.12 12.83 -8.47
N ASP A 27 -1.21 12.79 -7.48
CA ASP A 27 -0.94 11.60 -6.65
C ASP A 27 -2.17 11.13 -5.85
N ASP A 28 -3.22 11.95 -5.75
CA ASP A 28 -4.50 11.68 -5.11
C ASP A 28 -5.53 10.97 -6.02
N GLN A 29 -5.27 10.87 -7.34
CA GLN A 29 -6.21 10.24 -8.27
C GLN A 29 -5.79 8.81 -8.62
N ILE A 30 -6.33 7.86 -7.87
CA ILE A 30 -6.21 6.43 -8.19
C ILE A 30 -7.06 6.09 -9.42
N ALA A 31 -6.53 5.24 -10.30
CA ALA A 31 -7.28 4.79 -11.48
C ALA A 31 -8.59 4.12 -11.07
N GLN A 32 -9.71 4.55 -11.65
CA GLN A 32 -11.05 4.04 -11.32
C GLN A 32 -11.14 2.51 -11.43
N GLN A 33 -10.46 1.91 -12.39
CA GLN A 33 -10.40 0.46 -12.54
C GLN A 33 -9.70 -0.20 -11.33
N SER A 34 -8.62 0.39 -10.80
CA SER A 34 -7.95 -0.10 -9.59
C SER A 34 -8.87 -0.06 -8.38
N VAL A 35 -9.63 1.03 -8.21
CA VAL A 35 -10.63 1.16 -7.13
C VAL A 35 -11.74 0.10 -7.28
N THR A 36 -12.22 -0.14 -8.50
CA THR A 36 -13.25 -1.15 -8.74
C THR A 36 -12.75 -2.57 -8.39
N LEU A 37 -11.52 -2.92 -8.77
CA LEU A 37 -10.92 -4.20 -8.44
C LEU A 37 -10.69 -4.35 -6.92
N GLN A 38 -10.28 -3.28 -6.25
CA GLN A 38 -10.11 -3.26 -4.80
C GLN A 38 -11.45 -3.53 -4.09
N HIS A 39 -12.55 -2.87 -4.49
CA HIS A 39 -13.88 -3.15 -3.91
C HIS A 39 -14.38 -4.59 -4.21
N GLN A 40 -14.04 -5.16 -5.36
CA GLN A 40 -14.32 -6.58 -5.63
C GLN A 40 -13.56 -7.49 -4.66
N GLY A 41 -12.29 -7.17 -4.40
CA GLY A 41 -11.45 -7.86 -3.43
C GLY A 41 -12.02 -7.78 -2.00
N GLU A 42 -12.52 -6.59 -1.58
CA GLU A 42 -13.17 -6.42 -0.27
C GLU A 42 -14.41 -7.33 -0.12
N ALA A 43 -15.25 -7.39 -1.15
CA ALA A 43 -16.42 -8.27 -1.15
C ALA A 43 -16.02 -9.76 -1.03
N LEU A 44 -14.96 -10.17 -1.73
CA LEU A 44 -14.41 -11.54 -1.65
C LEU A 44 -13.80 -11.83 -0.28
N LEU A 45 -13.06 -10.87 0.30
CA LEU A 45 -12.49 -10.95 1.64
C LEU A 45 -13.59 -11.08 2.70
N GLY A 46 -14.66 -10.30 2.58
CA GLY A 46 -15.84 -10.38 3.42
C GLY A 46 -16.57 -11.73 3.32
N ALA A 47 -16.53 -12.36 2.14
CA ALA A 47 -17.06 -13.71 1.90
C ALA A 47 -16.09 -14.84 2.34
N GLY A 48 -14.92 -14.52 2.89
CA GLY A 48 -13.92 -15.49 3.31
C GLY A 48 -13.14 -16.16 2.17
N LYS A 49 -13.27 -15.66 0.93
CA LYS A 49 -12.61 -16.17 -0.26
C LYS A 49 -11.22 -15.56 -0.39
N LEU A 50 -10.30 -15.97 0.51
CA LEU A 50 -9.02 -15.28 0.71
C LEU A 50 -8.13 -15.25 -0.55
N GLU A 51 -8.00 -16.36 -1.28
CA GLU A 51 -7.19 -16.43 -2.50
C GLU A 51 -7.75 -15.52 -3.59
N GLN A 52 -9.07 -15.55 -3.82
CA GLN A 52 -9.70 -14.69 -4.82
C GLN A 52 -9.62 -13.21 -4.45
N ALA A 53 -9.70 -12.89 -3.16
CA ALA A 53 -9.52 -11.52 -2.67
C ALA A 53 -8.08 -11.05 -2.92
N GLU A 54 -7.09 -11.90 -2.67
CA GLU A 54 -5.68 -11.62 -2.93
C GLU A 54 -5.47 -11.30 -4.41
N ASP A 55 -5.96 -12.16 -5.33
CA ASP A 55 -5.87 -11.96 -6.78
C ASP A 55 -6.48 -10.60 -7.21
N ALA A 56 -7.65 -10.26 -6.66
CA ALA A 56 -8.33 -9.01 -6.99
C ALA A 56 -7.54 -7.77 -6.51
N PHE A 57 -6.94 -7.82 -5.31
CA PHE A 57 -6.10 -6.73 -4.81
C PHE A 57 -4.78 -6.61 -5.57
N GLU A 58 -4.17 -7.74 -5.96
CA GLU A 58 -2.98 -7.72 -6.80
C GLU A 58 -3.29 -7.16 -8.20
N ALA A 59 -4.44 -7.50 -8.79
CA ALA A 59 -4.90 -6.91 -10.03
C ALA A 59 -5.15 -5.40 -9.89
N ALA A 60 -5.71 -4.94 -8.76
CA ALA A 60 -5.87 -3.52 -8.48
C ALA A 60 -4.51 -2.78 -8.47
N LEU A 61 -3.49 -3.38 -7.85
CA LEU A 61 -2.13 -2.82 -7.79
C LEU A 61 -1.40 -2.90 -9.13
N ALA A 62 -1.71 -3.88 -9.98
CA ALA A 62 -1.18 -3.95 -11.34
C ALA A 62 -1.73 -2.81 -12.21
N VAL A 63 -2.97 -2.36 -11.96
CA VAL A 63 -3.59 -1.21 -12.65
C VAL A 63 -3.04 0.11 -12.10
N ASP A 64 -2.98 0.27 -10.79
CA ASP A 64 -2.41 1.47 -10.16
C ASP A 64 -1.65 1.11 -8.87
N PRO A 65 -0.32 1.09 -8.89
CA PRO A 65 0.51 0.74 -7.73
C PRO A 65 0.45 1.78 -6.60
N ARG A 66 -0.21 2.91 -6.79
CA ARG A 66 -0.44 3.93 -5.75
C ARG A 66 -1.70 3.66 -4.92
N ASN A 67 -2.47 2.63 -5.25
CA ASN A 67 -3.65 2.26 -4.48
C ASN A 67 -3.25 1.69 -3.11
N ARG A 68 -3.07 2.59 -2.12
CA ARG A 68 -2.66 2.21 -0.76
C ARG A 68 -3.67 1.28 -0.07
N TRP A 69 -4.96 1.43 -0.35
CA TRP A 69 -6.01 0.59 0.23
C TRP A 69 -5.86 -0.87 -0.19
N ALA A 70 -5.52 -1.13 -1.45
CA ALA A 70 -5.25 -2.49 -1.91
C ALA A 70 -4.04 -3.12 -1.18
N PHE A 71 -3.02 -2.34 -0.80
CA PHE A 71 -1.93 -2.85 0.05
C PHE A 71 -2.40 -3.16 1.48
N VAL A 72 -3.25 -2.31 2.08
CA VAL A 72 -3.84 -2.56 3.40
C VAL A 72 -4.68 -3.84 3.37
N ASP A 73 -5.49 -4.01 2.34
CA ASP A 73 -6.36 -5.17 2.21
C ASP A 73 -5.57 -6.46 1.94
N LEU A 74 -4.49 -6.41 1.17
CA LEU A 74 -3.54 -7.52 1.07
C LEU A 74 -2.89 -7.87 2.42
N ALA A 75 -2.63 -6.87 3.26
CA ALA A 75 -2.13 -7.14 4.60
C ALA A 75 -3.18 -7.85 5.45
N ARG A 76 -4.46 -7.47 5.37
CA ARG A 76 -5.58 -8.14 6.05
C ARG A 76 -5.79 -9.57 5.56
N VAL A 77 -5.67 -9.81 4.25
CA VAL A 77 -5.70 -11.18 3.69
C VAL A 77 -4.57 -12.01 4.28
N ALA A 78 -3.35 -11.48 4.27
CA ALA A 78 -2.18 -12.18 4.81
C ALA A 78 -2.31 -12.49 6.31
N GLU A 79 -2.90 -11.60 7.11
CA GLU A 79 -3.22 -11.89 8.52
C GLU A 79 -4.18 -13.05 8.68
N LYS A 80 -5.27 -13.07 7.89
CA LYS A 80 -6.24 -14.16 7.91
C LYS A 80 -5.64 -15.50 7.47
N GLN A 81 -4.62 -15.48 6.64
CA GLN A 81 -3.84 -16.65 6.22
C GLN A 81 -2.75 -17.04 7.24
N GLY A 82 -2.54 -16.25 8.32
CA GLY A 82 -1.45 -16.46 9.28
C GLY A 82 -0.07 -16.05 8.75
N LEU A 83 -0.02 -15.35 7.63
CA LEU A 83 1.21 -14.90 6.96
C LEU A 83 1.65 -13.52 7.49
N PHE A 84 1.88 -13.42 8.80
CA PHE A 84 2.13 -12.14 9.50
C PHE A 84 3.33 -11.36 8.94
N GLY A 85 4.37 -12.05 8.49
CA GLY A 85 5.50 -11.40 7.81
C GLY A 85 5.10 -10.76 6.48
N LYS A 86 4.16 -11.35 5.72
CA LYS A 86 3.58 -10.75 4.50
C LYS A 86 2.69 -9.56 4.87
N ALA A 87 1.87 -9.68 5.91
CA ALA A 87 1.03 -8.58 6.40
C ALA A 87 1.86 -7.33 6.74
N ILE A 88 2.96 -7.47 7.48
CA ILE A 88 3.87 -6.37 7.80
C ILE A 88 4.47 -5.75 6.52
N ARG A 89 4.87 -6.57 5.54
CA ARG A 89 5.43 -6.04 4.28
C ARG A 89 4.41 -5.25 3.47
N MET A 90 3.17 -5.72 3.39
CA MET A 90 2.10 -5.01 2.65
C MET A 90 1.71 -3.72 3.37
N SER A 91 1.55 -3.75 4.70
CA SER A 91 1.32 -2.54 5.49
C SER A 91 2.45 -1.52 5.34
N ASN A 92 3.72 -1.96 5.29
CA ASN A 92 4.84 -1.05 5.02
C ASN A 92 4.71 -0.36 3.67
N LYS A 93 4.25 -1.06 2.62
CA LYS A 93 4.03 -0.45 1.30
C LYS A 93 2.92 0.61 1.34
N ALA A 94 1.83 0.34 2.06
CA ALA A 94 0.78 1.33 2.29
C ALA A 94 1.33 2.57 3.02
N LEU A 95 2.16 2.37 4.06
CA LEU A 95 2.76 3.44 4.85
C LEU A 95 3.83 4.24 4.11
N LEU A 96 4.42 3.72 3.04
CA LEU A 96 5.28 4.50 2.14
C LEU A 96 4.47 5.49 1.30
N LEU A 97 3.22 5.15 0.98
CA LEU A 97 2.30 6.01 0.23
C LEU A 97 1.60 7.03 1.15
N GLU A 98 1.15 6.59 2.33
CA GLU A 98 0.53 7.42 3.34
C GLU A 98 1.07 7.05 4.74
N PRO A 99 2.07 7.79 5.23
CA PRO A 99 2.73 7.45 6.50
C PRO A 99 1.83 7.46 7.73
N ASN A 100 0.70 8.14 7.66
CA ASN A 100 -0.25 8.28 8.77
C ASN A 100 -1.57 7.52 8.53
N ASP A 101 -1.58 6.55 7.62
CA ASP A 101 -2.75 5.70 7.40
C ASP A 101 -3.06 4.86 8.64
N PRO A 102 -4.20 5.10 9.33
CA PRO A 102 -4.51 4.40 10.57
C PRO A 102 -4.79 2.91 10.35
N ASP A 103 -5.36 2.51 9.21
CA ASP A 103 -5.62 1.11 8.88
C ASP A 103 -4.31 0.34 8.70
N ALA A 104 -3.37 0.90 7.92
CA ALA A 104 -2.06 0.29 7.71
C ALA A 104 -1.27 0.15 9.02
N ILE A 105 -1.32 1.16 9.90
CA ILE A 105 -0.64 1.12 11.21
C ILE A 105 -1.26 0.05 12.11
N ALA A 106 -2.59 -0.07 12.13
CA ALA A 106 -3.28 -1.07 12.95
C ALA A 106 -2.95 -2.49 12.49
N VAL A 107 -3.18 -2.81 11.22
CA VAL A 107 -2.91 -4.14 10.66
C VAL A 107 -1.43 -4.50 10.83
N GLN A 108 -0.50 -3.58 10.61
CA GLN A 108 0.91 -3.82 10.88
C GLN A 108 1.17 -4.18 12.36
N GLY A 109 0.54 -3.43 13.27
CA GLY A 109 0.67 -3.65 14.70
C GLY A 109 0.11 -5.00 15.15
N GLU A 110 -1.04 -5.41 14.62
CA GLU A 110 -1.66 -6.71 14.90
C GLU A 110 -0.76 -7.86 14.42
N ALA A 111 -0.25 -7.78 13.20
CA ALA A 111 0.71 -8.76 12.70
C ALA A 111 2.00 -8.82 13.54
N MET A 112 2.45 -7.68 14.11
CA MET A 112 3.58 -7.63 15.04
C MET A 112 3.25 -8.31 16.37
N VAL A 113 2.02 -8.18 16.89
CA VAL A 113 1.55 -8.90 18.10
C VAL A 113 1.65 -10.41 17.85
N GLU A 114 1.14 -10.90 16.74
CA GLU A 114 1.16 -12.32 16.41
C GLU A 114 2.58 -12.90 16.28
N LEU A 115 3.56 -12.08 15.88
CA LEU A 115 4.97 -12.44 15.86
C LEU A 115 5.70 -12.22 17.21
N GLY A 116 4.99 -11.82 18.27
CA GLY A 116 5.58 -11.53 19.58
C GLY A 116 6.38 -10.23 19.65
N ALA A 117 6.33 -9.39 18.61
CA ALA A 117 7.04 -8.11 18.55
C ALA A 117 6.27 -6.99 19.28
N LEU A 118 5.89 -7.24 20.54
CA LEU A 118 4.98 -6.38 21.32
C LEU A 118 5.47 -4.93 21.45
N ALA A 119 6.78 -4.71 21.64
CA ALA A 119 7.31 -3.35 21.75
C ALA A 119 7.08 -2.53 20.47
N ARG A 120 7.15 -3.16 19.29
CA ARG A 120 6.88 -2.51 18.01
C ARG A 120 5.39 -2.26 17.82
N ALA A 121 4.54 -3.20 18.23
CA ALA A 121 3.09 -3.02 18.22
C ALA A 121 2.66 -1.86 19.14
N GLN A 122 3.28 -1.72 20.31
CA GLN A 122 3.05 -0.59 21.23
C GLN A 122 3.48 0.75 20.61
N ALA A 123 4.58 0.80 19.85
CA ALA A 123 4.97 2.01 19.13
C ALA A 123 3.92 2.40 18.06
N ASN A 124 3.35 1.43 17.35
CA ASN A 124 2.23 1.68 16.43
C ASN A 124 0.99 2.19 17.18
N LEU A 125 0.67 1.63 18.35
CA LEU A 125 -0.44 2.11 19.17
C LEU A 125 -0.24 3.57 19.61
N GLN A 126 0.96 3.95 20.04
CA GLN A 126 1.30 5.34 20.37
C GLN A 126 1.12 6.26 19.16
N LYS A 127 1.56 5.81 17.99
CA LYS A 127 1.37 6.56 16.75
C LYS A 127 -0.12 6.76 16.44
N LEU A 128 -0.95 5.74 16.58
CA LEU A 128 -2.41 5.86 16.45
C LEU A 128 -3.02 6.84 17.46
N GLN A 129 -2.54 6.88 18.70
CA GLN A 129 -3.01 7.84 19.70
C GLN A 129 -2.77 9.29 19.27
N THR A 130 -1.66 9.57 18.57
CA THR A 130 -1.36 10.92 18.07
C THR A 130 -2.19 11.29 16.84
N ILE A 131 -2.53 10.33 16.00
CA ILE A 131 -3.31 10.55 14.77
C ILE A 131 -4.80 10.62 15.08
N CYS A 132 -5.29 9.73 15.95
CA CYS A 132 -6.70 9.56 16.28
C CYS A 132 -7.11 10.36 17.53
N THR A 133 -6.89 11.66 17.53
CA THR A 133 -7.15 12.53 18.70
C THR A 133 -8.59 12.51 19.24
N LYS A 134 -9.55 12.16 18.38
CA LYS A 134 -10.97 12.00 18.73
C LYS A 134 -11.39 10.53 18.91
N GLY A 135 -10.42 9.61 18.90
CA GLY A 135 -10.65 8.18 18.82
C GLY A 135 -10.89 7.68 17.40
N CYS A 136 -10.49 6.44 17.14
CA CYS A 136 -10.77 5.73 15.87
C CYS A 136 -10.88 4.23 16.16
N PRO A 137 -11.59 3.45 15.33
CA PRO A 137 -11.73 2.00 15.50
C PRO A 137 -10.38 1.27 15.54
N GLN A 138 -9.42 1.71 14.74
CA GLN A 138 -8.08 1.14 14.61
C GLN A 138 -7.28 1.21 15.92
N LEU A 139 -7.44 2.30 16.68
CA LEU A 139 -6.82 2.45 18.00
C LEU A 139 -7.34 1.40 18.99
N ALA A 140 -8.66 1.23 19.05
CA ALA A 140 -9.30 0.24 19.91
C ALA A 140 -8.92 -1.19 19.50
N GLN A 141 -8.90 -1.45 18.19
CA GLN A 141 -8.56 -2.74 17.61
C GLN A 141 -7.13 -3.18 17.98
N LEU A 142 -6.14 -2.33 17.73
CA LEU A 142 -4.74 -2.62 18.07
C LEU A 142 -4.51 -2.73 19.58
N SER A 143 -5.17 -1.88 20.37
CA SER A 143 -5.11 -1.97 21.84
C SER A 143 -5.62 -3.32 22.35
N ALA A 144 -6.76 -3.79 21.83
CA ALA A 144 -7.31 -5.09 22.15
C ALA A 144 -6.38 -6.23 21.72
N ALA A 145 -5.76 -6.14 20.53
CA ALA A 145 -4.81 -7.14 20.05
C ALA A 145 -3.58 -7.24 20.97
N ILE A 146 -3.00 -6.11 21.39
CA ILE A 146 -1.86 -6.09 22.31
C ILE A 146 -2.25 -6.70 23.67
N THR A 147 -3.44 -6.40 24.16
CA THR A 147 -3.94 -6.94 25.45
C THR A 147 -4.14 -8.45 25.37
N ARG A 148 -4.66 -8.95 24.25
CA ARG A 148 -4.85 -10.39 24.03
C ARG A 148 -3.53 -11.14 23.90
N GLY A 149 -2.50 -10.50 23.32
CA GLY A 149 -1.23 -11.13 22.96
C GLY A 149 -1.33 -12.04 21.73
N PRO A 150 -0.24 -12.75 21.37
CA PRO A 150 -0.20 -13.66 20.23
C PRO A 150 -1.25 -14.75 20.32
N SER A 151 -1.85 -15.15 19.20
CA SER A 151 -2.74 -16.31 19.14
C SER A 151 -1.98 -17.58 19.53
N VAL A 152 -2.69 -18.58 20.08
CA VAL A 152 -2.08 -19.86 20.51
C VAL A 152 -1.36 -20.57 19.35
N ALA A 153 -1.84 -20.38 18.12
CA ALA A 153 -1.22 -20.94 16.93
C ALA A 153 0.14 -20.29 16.62
N SER A 154 0.25 -18.98 16.80
CA SER A 154 1.49 -18.21 16.58
C SER A 154 2.50 -18.44 17.70
N ALA A 155 2.05 -18.61 18.95
CA ALA A 155 2.93 -18.88 20.10
C ALA A 155 3.67 -20.22 20.00
N LYS A 156 3.16 -21.16 19.20
CA LYS A 156 3.74 -22.50 19.02
C LYS A 156 4.75 -22.60 17.87
N ALA A 157 4.91 -21.55 17.07
CA ALA A 157 5.91 -21.55 16.01
C ALA A 157 7.33 -21.56 16.63
N PRO A 158 8.22 -22.51 16.23
CA PRO A 158 9.58 -22.54 16.75
C PRO A 158 10.32 -21.26 16.38
N ALA A 159 10.97 -20.63 17.37
CA ALA A 159 11.88 -19.54 17.11
C ALA A 159 12.91 -19.98 16.07
N THR A 160 12.99 -19.28 14.94
CA THR A 160 14.03 -19.53 13.94
C THR A 160 15.40 -19.47 14.62
N PRO A 161 16.24 -20.52 14.49
CA PRO A 161 17.57 -20.46 15.06
C PRO A 161 18.34 -19.29 14.48
N LYS A 162 18.93 -18.47 15.35
CA LYS A 162 19.87 -17.42 14.95
C LYS A 162 21.00 -18.10 14.23
N SER A 163 21.16 -17.86 12.91
CA SER A 163 22.38 -18.25 12.21
C SER A 163 23.53 -17.42 12.77
N ASN A 164 24.50 -18.10 13.38
CA ASN A 164 25.80 -17.52 13.69
C ASN A 164 26.54 -17.15 12.42
#